data_dccbe5fcc56a2eb2d0fa9c342e295a81
#
_entry.id   dccbe5fcc56a2eb2d0fa9c342e295a81
#
_cell.length_a   1.000
_cell.length_b   1.000
_cell.length_c   1.000
_cell.angle_alpha   90.00
_cell.angle_beta   90.00
_cell.angle_gamma   90.00
#
_symmetry.space_group_name_H-M   'P 1'
#
loop_
_entity.id
_entity.type
_entity.pdbx_description
1 polymer ?
#
loop_
_entity_poly.entity_id
_entity_poly.type
_entity_poly.pdbx_seq_one_letter_code
_entity_poly.pdbx_strand_id
1 'polypeptide(L)'
;MPVIQPRFTVKTKIHIRCENALTRKILKKKLNSLSGSKVSFENKSKKIGVKSIHSVHVRQLDSNQFTLTIVADGGLMIKQLVGGEEYMKPNISELLGMKCKCVLFDILDVQLQ
;
A
#
# COMPACT_ATOMS: atom_id res chain seq x y z
N MET A 1 -10.55 -14.17 -29.01
CA MET A 1 -11.05 -12.90 -28.48
C MET A 1 -10.47 -12.68 -27.09
N PRO A 2 -9.73 -11.62 -26.87
CA PRO A 2 -9.21 -11.41 -25.52
C PRO A 2 -10.36 -11.12 -24.55
N VAL A 3 -10.35 -11.81 -23.44
CA VAL A 3 -11.32 -11.55 -22.37
C VAL A 3 -10.90 -10.24 -21.71
N ILE A 4 -11.71 -9.21 -21.86
CA ILE A 4 -11.48 -7.96 -21.16
C ILE A 4 -12.00 -8.15 -19.75
N GLN A 5 -11.08 -8.32 -18.81
CA GLN A 5 -11.46 -8.33 -17.40
C GLN A 5 -11.83 -6.91 -16.99
N PRO A 6 -12.97 -6.73 -16.30
CA PRO A 6 -13.32 -5.40 -15.80
C PRO A 6 -12.25 -4.93 -14.83
N ARG A 7 -11.76 -3.73 -15.05
CA ARG A 7 -10.84 -3.09 -14.11
C ARG A 7 -11.65 -2.54 -12.96
N PHE A 8 -11.13 -2.74 -11.76
CA PHE A 8 -11.74 -2.16 -10.57
C PHE A 8 -10.65 -1.58 -9.68
N THR A 9 -11.03 -0.58 -8.91
CA THR A 9 -10.19 0.00 -7.87
C THR A 9 -10.78 -0.32 -6.52
N VAL A 10 -9.91 -0.45 -5.53
CA VAL A 10 -10.30 -0.78 -4.17
C VAL A 10 -9.78 0.31 -3.24
N LYS A 11 -10.67 0.81 -2.39
CA LYS A 11 -10.31 1.73 -1.32
C LYS A 11 -10.12 0.91 -0.05
N THR A 12 -8.92 0.95 0.49
CA THR A 12 -8.55 0.15 1.65
C THR A 12 -7.96 1.02 2.75
N LYS A 13 -8.39 0.82 3.97
CA LYS A 13 -7.82 1.47 5.14
C LYS A 13 -6.94 0.46 5.85
N ILE A 14 -5.66 0.82 6.02
CA ILE A 14 -4.65 -0.07 6.57
C ILE A 14 -4.15 0.51 7.90
N HIS A 15 -4.20 -0.30 8.95
CA HIS A 15 -3.60 0.06 10.23
C HIS A 15 -2.17 -0.48 10.27
N ILE A 16 -1.20 0.40 10.40
CA ILE A 16 0.23 0.06 10.32
C ILE A 16 0.91 0.44 11.62
N ARG A 17 1.74 -0.49 12.11
CA ARG A 17 2.60 -0.28 13.27
C ARG A 17 4.05 -0.31 12.82
N CYS A 18 4.82 0.68 13.26
CA CYS A 18 6.24 0.81 12.92
C CYS A 18 7.12 0.46 14.11
N GLU A 19 8.35 0.07 13.84
CA GLU A 19 9.35 -0.27 14.84
C GLU A 19 9.74 0.93 15.69
N ASN A 20 9.88 2.10 15.06
CA ASN A 20 10.29 3.34 15.73
C ASN A 20 9.24 4.42 15.57
N ALA A 21 9.34 5.43 16.43
CA ALA A 21 8.45 6.60 16.40
C ALA A 21 8.68 7.43 15.13
N LEU A 22 7.60 8.01 14.61
CA LEU A 22 7.61 8.85 13.41
C LEU A 22 6.82 10.13 13.68
N THR A 23 7.26 11.23 13.08
CA THR A 23 6.49 12.46 13.12
C THR A 23 5.47 12.46 11.98
N ARG A 24 4.35 13.18 12.19
CA ARG A 24 3.32 13.32 11.17
C ARG A 24 3.87 13.90 9.86
N LYS A 25 4.77 14.86 9.98
CA LYS A 25 5.40 15.51 8.82
C LYS A 25 6.21 14.52 7.97
N ILE A 26 7.00 13.68 8.63
CA ILE A 26 7.79 12.66 7.94
C ILE A 26 6.91 11.62 7.29
N LEU A 27 5.86 11.16 7.99
CA LEU A 27 4.90 10.21 7.43
C LEU A 27 4.27 10.74 6.15
N LYS A 28 3.74 11.96 6.19
CA LYS A 28 3.09 12.56 5.02
C LYS A 28 4.06 12.73 3.87
N LYS A 29 5.24 13.25 4.15
CA LYS A 29 6.26 13.51 3.12
C LYS A 29 6.67 12.23 2.42
N LYS A 30 6.96 11.17 3.17
CA LYS A 30 7.46 9.91 2.61
C LYS A 30 6.36 9.11 1.92
N LEU A 31 5.15 9.09 2.48
CA LEU A 31 4.07 8.29 1.93
C LEU A 31 3.33 8.97 0.78
N ASN A 32 3.41 10.29 0.66
CA ASN A 32 2.84 10.99 -0.50
C ASN A 32 3.43 10.52 -1.82
N SER A 33 4.66 10.01 -1.82
CA SER A 33 5.28 9.48 -3.02
C SER A 33 4.56 8.24 -3.58
N LEU A 34 3.76 7.57 -2.76
CA LEU A 34 2.96 6.44 -3.22
C LEU A 34 1.77 6.85 -4.09
N SER A 35 1.28 8.07 -3.90
CA SER A 35 0.16 8.58 -4.70
C SER A 35 0.57 8.72 -6.17
N GLY A 36 -0.17 8.05 -7.05
CA GLY A 36 0.15 8.02 -8.47
C GLY A 36 1.29 7.09 -8.85
N SER A 37 1.83 6.31 -7.91
CA SER A 37 2.93 5.41 -8.19
C SER A 37 2.45 4.05 -8.68
N LYS A 38 3.34 3.31 -9.32
CA LYS A 38 3.12 1.91 -9.70
C LYS A 38 3.95 1.02 -8.79
N VAL A 39 3.32 0.00 -8.26
CA VAL A 39 3.96 -0.99 -7.39
C VAL A 39 4.17 -2.26 -8.19
N SER A 40 5.41 -2.72 -8.26
CA SER A 40 5.75 -3.98 -8.91
C SER A 40 6.02 -5.06 -7.85
N PHE A 41 5.72 -6.29 -8.20
CA PHE A 41 5.95 -7.44 -7.34
C PHE A 41 6.23 -8.67 -8.18
N GLU A 42 6.92 -9.65 -7.59
CA GLU A 42 7.21 -10.92 -8.23
C GLU A 42 6.39 -12.01 -7.54
N ASN A 43 5.61 -12.75 -8.32
CA ASN A 43 4.82 -13.86 -7.79
C ASN A 43 5.62 -15.17 -7.75
N LYS A 44 5.01 -16.25 -7.22
CA LYS A 44 5.64 -17.56 -7.11
C LYS A 44 6.06 -18.16 -8.44
N SER A 45 5.42 -17.75 -9.53
CA SER A 45 5.76 -18.18 -10.89
C SER A 45 6.84 -17.32 -11.53
N LYS A 46 7.48 -16.45 -10.77
CA LYS A 46 8.49 -15.48 -11.21
C LYS A 46 7.97 -14.50 -12.26
N LYS A 47 6.67 -14.30 -12.31
CA LYS A 47 6.05 -13.29 -13.16
C LYS A 47 5.97 -11.96 -12.40
N ILE A 48 6.30 -10.88 -13.09
CA ILE A 48 6.23 -9.55 -12.51
C ILE A 48 4.84 -9.00 -12.74
N GLY A 49 4.16 -8.64 -11.64
CA GLY A 49 2.89 -7.93 -11.68
C GLY A 49 3.10 -6.46 -11.35
N VAL A 50 2.21 -5.62 -11.86
CA VAL A 50 2.23 -4.18 -11.59
C VAL A 50 0.82 -3.73 -11.22
N LYS A 51 0.71 -2.97 -10.13
CA LYS A 51 -0.55 -2.37 -9.68
C LYS A 51 -0.32 -0.89 -9.43
N SER A 52 -1.31 -0.06 -9.77
CA SER A 52 -1.22 1.38 -9.56
C SER A 52 -1.88 1.77 -8.26
N ILE A 53 -1.24 2.69 -7.54
CA ILE A 53 -1.83 3.36 -6.38
C ILE A 53 -2.26 4.75 -6.84
N HIS A 54 -3.55 5.04 -6.76
CA HIS A 54 -4.12 6.28 -7.29
C HIS A 54 -4.10 7.41 -6.29
N SER A 55 -4.37 7.11 -5.03
CA SER A 55 -4.34 8.11 -3.96
C SER A 55 -3.98 7.49 -2.63
N VAL A 56 -3.44 8.32 -1.73
CA VAL A 56 -3.11 7.92 -0.36
C VAL A 56 -3.56 9.00 0.61
N HIS A 57 -3.99 8.59 1.79
CA HIS A 57 -4.32 9.48 2.88
C HIS A 57 -3.77 8.88 4.17
N VAL A 58 -3.00 9.68 4.91
CA VAL A 58 -2.32 9.24 6.12
C VAL A 58 -2.94 9.92 7.33
N ARG A 59 -3.23 9.13 8.38
CA ARG A 59 -3.67 9.65 9.66
C ARG A 59 -2.84 9.00 10.77
N GLN A 60 -2.11 9.81 11.53
CA GLN A 60 -1.34 9.31 12.65
C GLN A 60 -2.25 9.01 13.83
N LEU A 61 -2.07 7.82 14.43
CA LEU A 61 -2.82 7.38 15.60
C LEU A 61 -1.97 7.51 16.87
N ASP A 62 -0.69 7.20 16.77
CA ASP A 62 0.26 7.18 17.87
C ASP A 62 1.65 7.45 17.30
N SER A 63 2.66 7.57 18.18
CA SER A 63 4.03 7.87 17.76
C SER A 63 4.58 6.86 16.73
N ASN A 64 4.16 5.59 16.82
CA ASN A 64 4.61 4.54 15.90
C ASN A 64 3.45 3.82 15.20
N GLN A 65 2.26 4.38 15.23
CA GLN A 65 1.09 3.79 14.58
C GLN A 65 0.36 4.83 13.74
N PHE A 66 -0.12 4.41 12.58
CA PHE A 66 -0.89 5.27 11.68
C PHE A 66 -1.83 4.43 10.83
N THR A 67 -2.84 5.09 10.27
CA THR A 67 -3.66 4.49 9.25
C THR A 67 -3.30 5.08 7.90
N LEU A 68 -3.27 4.24 6.89
CA LEU A 68 -3.06 4.62 5.51
C LEU A 68 -4.28 4.18 4.72
N THR A 69 -4.99 5.15 4.16
CA THR A 69 -6.12 4.85 3.27
C THR A 69 -5.64 5.03 1.85
N ILE A 70 -5.72 3.97 1.06
CA ILE A 70 -5.29 4.00 -0.33
C ILE A 70 -6.44 3.66 -1.26
N VAL A 71 -6.40 4.23 -2.46
CA VAL A 71 -7.21 3.80 -3.60
C VAL A 71 -6.22 3.22 -4.60
N ALA A 72 -6.35 1.96 -4.90
CA ALA A 72 -5.41 1.25 -5.76
C ALA A 72 -6.13 0.25 -6.65
N ASP A 73 -5.43 -0.24 -7.66
CA ASP A 73 -5.94 -1.31 -8.51
C ASP A 73 -6.29 -2.54 -7.67
N GLY A 74 -7.35 -3.23 -8.04
CA GLY A 74 -7.78 -4.44 -7.36
C GLY A 74 -6.73 -5.54 -7.39
N GLY A 75 -6.67 -6.33 -6.32
CA GLY A 75 -5.73 -7.43 -6.22
C GLY A 75 -4.37 -7.05 -5.64
N LEU A 76 -4.19 -5.81 -5.18
CA LEU A 76 -2.95 -5.42 -4.50
C LEU A 76 -2.86 -6.13 -3.16
N MET A 77 -1.72 -6.78 -2.93
CA MET A 77 -1.47 -7.51 -1.69
C MET A 77 -1.02 -6.53 -0.59
N ILE A 78 -1.93 -6.24 0.33
CA ILE A 78 -1.75 -5.17 1.33
C ILE A 78 -0.63 -5.49 2.32
N LYS A 79 -0.58 -6.70 2.84
CA LYS A 79 0.46 -7.08 3.82
C LYS A 79 1.85 -6.97 3.22
N GLN A 80 2.01 -7.39 1.97
CA GLN A 80 3.27 -7.31 1.25
C GLN A 80 3.65 -5.86 0.95
N LEU A 81 2.68 -5.01 0.67
CA LEU A 81 2.91 -3.58 0.46
C LEU A 81 3.49 -2.94 1.73
N VAL A 82 3.03 -3.32 2.89
CA VAL A 82 3.53 -2.80 4.17
C VAL A 82 4.90 -3.38 4.51
N GLY A 83 5.04 -4.69 4.46
CA GLY A 83 6.24 -5.41 4.88
C GLY A 83 7.34 -5.54 3.83
N GLY A 84 7.01 -5.32 2.56
CA GLY A 84 7.98 -5.46 1.48
C GLY A 84 8.25 -6.89 1.05
N GLU A 85 7.37 -7.82 1.41
CA GLU A 85 7.50 -9.22 1.03
C GLU A 85 7.24 -9.41 -0.48
N GLU A 86 7.70 -10.53 -1.03
CA GLU A 86 7.56 -10.88 -2.45
C GLU A 86 8.16 -9.83 -3.39
N TYR A 87 9.25 -9.21 -2.96
CA TYR A 87 9.95 -8.18 -3.74
C TYR A 87 9.06 -7.02 -4.19
N MET A 88 8.04 -6.72 -3.40
CA MET A 88 7.16 -5.59 -3.71
C MET A 88 7.89 -4.26 -3.55
N LYS A 89 7.89 -3.45 -4.61
CA LYS A 89 8.54 -2.13 -4.64
C LYS A 89 7.67 -1.11 -5.36
N PRO A 90 7.52 0.10 -4.86
CA PRO A 90 7.93 0.52 -3.51
C PRO A 90 7.09 -0.14 -2.43
N ASN A 91 7.60 -0.18 -1.21
CA ASN A 91 6.86 -0.68 -0.05
C ASN A 91 7.03 0.29 1.12
N ILE A 92 6.13 0.17 2.09
CA ILE A 92 6.06 1.14 3.19
C ILE A 92 7.27 1.03 4.13
N SER A 93 7.71 -0.18 4.45
CA SER A 93 8.87 -0.39 5.31
C SER A 93 10.13 0.24 4.72
N GLU A 94 10.34 0.09 3.41
CA GLU A 94 11.47 0.67 2.72
C GLU A 94 11.39 2.20 2.68
N LEU A 95 10.20 2.74 2.38
CA LEU A 95 10.00 4.19 2.33
C LEU A 95 10.26 4.86 3.69
N LEU A 96 9.87 4.21 4.77
CA LEU A 96 10.05 4.75 6.12
C LEU A 96 11.42 4.39 6.72
N GLY A 97 12.17 3.47 6.08
CA GLY A 97 13.49 3.07 6.54
C GLY A 97 13.47 2.25 7.82
N MET A 98 12.38 1.56 8.13
CA MET A 98 12.22 0.73 9.31
C MET A 98 11.20 -0.36 9.07
N LYS A 99 11.21 -1.41 9.88
CA LYS A 99 10.21 -2.46 9.77
C LYS A 99 8.83 -1.93 10.14
N CYS A 100 7.87 -2.15 9.27
CA CYS A 100 6.48 -1.82 9.48
C CYS A 100 5.64 -3.09 9.32
N LYS A 101 4.58 -3.17 10.10
CA LYS A 101 3.69 -4.32 10.12
C LYS A 101 2.26 -3.87 9.89
N CYS A 102 1.55 -4.60 9.05
CA CYS A 102 0.11 -4.43 8.90
C CYS A 102 -0.59 -5.10 10.08
N VAL A 103 -1.23 -4.31 10.92
CA VAL A 103 -1.99 -4.82 12.07
C VAL A 103 -3.31 -5.40 11.58
N LEU A 104 -4.03 -4.60 10.78
CA LEU A 104 -5.26 -5.02 10.13
C LEU A 104 -5.54 -4.10 8.95
N PHE A 105 -6.43 -4.51 8.07
CA PHE A 105 -6.91 -3.64 7.01
C PHE A 105 -8.38 -3.94 6.72
N ASP A 106 -9.10 -2.92 6.26
CA ASP A 106 -10.51 -3.00 5.88
C ASP A 106 -10.70 -2.48 4.47
N ILE A 107 -11.46 -3.22 3.68
CA ILE A 107 -11.87 -2.75 2.36
C ILE A 107 -13.09 -1.86 2.56
N LEU A 108 -12.94 -0.58 2.21
CA LEU A 108 -13.99 0.42 2.41
C LEU A 108 -14.93 0.53 1.22
N ASP A 109 -14.39 0.35 0.02
CA ASP A 109 -15.17 0.50 -1.21
C ASP A 109 -14.49 -0.22 -2.36
N VAL A 110 -15.29 -0.68 -3.31
CA VAL A 110 -14.83 -1.27 -4.57
C VAL A 110 -15.57 -0.57 -5.69
N GLN A 111 -14.83 0.02 -6.62
CA GLN A 111 -15.39 0.75 -7.75
C GLN A 111 -14.99 0.10 -9.07
N LEU A 112 -15.97 -0.22 -9.88
CA LEU A 112 -15.74 -0.68 -11.24
C LEU A 112 -15.44 0.52 -12.14
N GLN A 113 -14.46 0.31 -12.98
CA GLN A 113 -14.10 1.31 -14.00
C GLN A 113 -14.55 0.88 -15.38
#